data_454faece2d39dfad6acc34f85441415f
#
_entry.id   454faece2d39dfad6acc34f85441415f
#
_cell.length_a   1.000
_cell.length_b   1.000
_cell.length_c   1.000
_cell.angle_alpha   90.00
_cell.angle_beta   90.00
_cell.angle_gamma   90.00
#
_symmetry.space_group_name_H-M   'P 1'
#
loop_
_entity.id
_entity.type
_entity.pdbx_description
1 polymer ?
#
loop_
_entity_poly.entity_id
_entity_poly.type
_entity_poly.pdbx_seq_one_letter_code
_entity_poly.pdbx_strand_id
1 'polypeptide(L)'
;AYLKKMNKEMEDKSGRESKKRLWDTGRYLVGCLLLLCMAGKSYAQGDDFGVWTSAEVKKKIFSGFDASLEGEFRTRDGLQTVERWSGSAGVSYKMFRWLKASAGYTFIHYYHPMEVTKKGNYIPEYWQPKHRVNLSLTGKVDWRRFTFSLRERWQYTYRPSQSVPKFDGDDGSVKNDEYISGKGKNVLRSRLQVEYNIRKCAFTPYTSCELSYSLNEIGAFEKLRWTLGTEWKLSKKHALDFYYLYQNKADDDEANGHVIGAGYSFKF
;
A
#
# COMPACT_ATOMS: atom_id res chain seq x y z
N ALA A 1 15.99 -43.54 -29.74
CA ALA A 1 15.02 -42.56 -30.28
C ALA A 1 13.69 -42.61 -29.53
N TYR A 2 13.12 -43.82 -29.25
CA TYR A 2 11.80 -44.01 -28.63
C TYR A 2 11.72 -43.51 -27.17
N LEU A 3 12.71 -43.83 -26.33
CA LEU A 3 12.78 -43.37 -24.92
C LEU A 3 12.90 -41.84 -24.78
N LYS A 4 13.60 -41.17 -25.71
CA LYS A 4 13.72 -39.71 -25.73
C LYS A 4 12.38 -39.01 -26.06
N LYS A 5 11.59 -39.64 -26.93
CA LYS A 5 10.26 -39.16 -27.30
C LYS A 5 9.26 -39.30 -26.14
N MET A 6 9.27 -40.45 -25.47
CA MET A 6 8.44 -40.70 -24.28
C MET A 6 8.75 -39.72 -23.10
N ASN A 7 10.02 -39.48 -22.80
CA ASN A 7 10.41 -38.53 -21.75
C ASN A 7 9.95 -37.11 -22.08
N LYS A 8 10.04 -36.68 -23.33
CA LYS A 8 9.59 -35.36 -23.77
C LYS A 8 8.06 -35.22 -23.67
N GLU A 9 7.31 -36.28 -23.98
CA GLU A 9 5.84 -36.28 -23.83
C GLU A 9 5.40 -36.27 -22.36
N MET A 10 6.13 -36.94 -21.47
CA MET A 10 5.87 -36.91 -20.02
C MET A 10 6.19 -35.55 -19.41
N GLU A 11 7.29 -34.90 -19.83
CA GLU A 11 7.62 -33.53 -19.37
C GLU A 11 6.57 -32.50 -19.83
N ASP A 12 6.09 -32.63 -21.09
CA ASP A 12 5.08 -31.73 -21.65
C ASP A 12 3.70 -31.92 -20.99
N LYS A 13 3.31 -33.16 -20.67
CA LYS A 13 2.10 -33.45 -19.87
C LYS A 13 2.20 -32.91 -18.45
N SER A 14 3.34 -33.12 -17.77
CA SER A 14 3.57 -32.58 -16.42
C SER A 14 3.54 -31.06 -16.41
N GLY A 15 4.10 -30.40 -17.42
CA GLY A 15 4.06 -28.94 -17.57
C GLY A 15 2.65 -28.40 -17.83
N ARG A 16 1.82 -29.10 -18.61
CA ARG A 16 0.43 -28.71 -18.87
C ARG A 16 -0.46 -28.90 -17.63
N GLU A 17 -0.31 -29.99 -16.90
CA GLU A 17 -1.05 -30.22 -15.66
C GLU A 17 -0.67 -29.21 -14.57
N SER A 18 0.60 -28.87 -14.45
CA SER A 18 1.07 -27.84 -13.53
C SER A 18 0.47 -26.46 -13.85
N LYS A 19 0.44 -26.06 -15.14
CA LYS A 19 -0.20 -24.82 -15.59
C LYS A 19 -1.70 -24.82 -15.35
N LYS A 20 -2.39 -25.93 -15.59
CA LYS A 20 -3.84 -26.06 -15.36
C LYS A 20 -4.17 -25.93 -13.86
N ARG A 21 -3.42 -26.60 -12.98
CA ARG A 21 -3.58 -26.44 -11.51
C ARG A 21 -3.34 -25.02 -11.03
N LEU A 22 -2.36 -24.30 -11.62
CA LEU A 22 -2.12 -22.89 -11.30
C LEU A 22 -3.31 -22.01 -11.71
N TRP A 23 -3.90 -22.26 -12.88
CA TRP A 23 -5.07 -21.55 -13.39
C TRP A 23 -6.31 -21.80 -12.52
N ASP A 24 -6.55 -23.05 -12.15
CA ASP A 24 -7.68 -23.42 -11.32
C ASP A 24 -7.55 -22.83 -9.90
N THR A 25 -6.37 -22.90 -9.30
CA THR A 25 -6.11 -22.29 -7.97
C THR A 25 -6.31 -20.76 -8.02
N GLY A 26 -5.87 -20.10 -9.10
CA GLY A 26 -6.08 -18.66 -9.28
C GLY A 26 -7.57 -18.28 -9.38
N ARG A 27 -8.40 -19.09 -10.08
CA ARG A 27 -9.84 -18.88 -10.20
C ARG A 27 -10.55 -19.01 -8.84
N TYR A 28 -10.18 -19.99 -8.01
CA TYR A 28 -10.73 -20.15 -6.67
C TYR A 28 -10.34 -19.01 -5.74
N LEU A 29 -9.10 -18.52 -5.82
CA LEU A 29 -8.64 -17.35 -5.04
C LEU A 29 -9.37 -16.07 -5.44
N VAL A 30 -9.56 -15.82 -6.73
CA VAL A 30 -10.35 -14.69 -7.23
C VAL A 30 -11.81 -14.83 -6.79
N GLY A 31 -12.39 -16.04 -6.86
CA GLY A 31 -13.74 -16.31 -6.38
C GLY A 31 -13.89 -16.08 -4.88
N CYS A 32 -12.94 -16.54 -4.05
CA CYS A 32 -12.92 -16.28 -2.62
C CYS A 32 -12.73 -14.80 -2.28
N LEU A 33 -11.91 -14.07 -3.05
CA LEU A 33 -11.72 -12.64 -2.88
C LEU A 33 -13.00 -11.86 -3.22
N LEU A 34 -13.71 -12.25 -4.29
CA LEU A 34 -15.00 -11.68 -4.67
C LEU A 34 -16.10 -11.99 -3.63
N LEU A 35 -16.10 -13.19 -3.06
CA LEU A 35 -17.03 -13.56 -1.98
C LEU A 35 -16.74 -12.78 -0.68
N LEU A 36 -15.48 -12.55 -0.33
CA LEU A 36 -15.07 -11.68 0.77
C LEU A 36 -15.51 -10.23 0.56
N CYS A 37 -15.46 -9.72 -0.68
CA CYS A 37 -15.97 -8.38 -1.01
C CYS A 37 -17.51 -8.30 -0.86
N MET A 38 -18.25 -9.37 -1.06
CA MET A 38 -19.71 -9.39 -0.92
C MET A 38 -20.17 -9.58 0.53
N ALA A 39 -19.35 -10.15 1.40
CA ALA A 39 -19.65 -10.34 2.83
C ALA A 39 -19.51 -9.05 3.67
N GLY A 40 -19.03 -7.96 3.08
CA GLY A 40 -18.60 -6.73 3.77
C GLY A 40 -19.68 -5.75 4.19
N LYS A 41 -20.90 -6.16 4.53
CA LYS A 41 -21.96 -5.26 5.05
C LYS A 41 -22.14 -5.27 6.57
N SER A 42 -21.20 -5.81 7.31
CA SER A 42 -21.22 -5.76 8.78
C SER A 42 -20.10 -4.87 9.28
N TYR A 43 -20.27 -3.55 9.15
CA TYR A 43 -19.33 -2.60 9.75
C TYR A 43 -19.73 -2.37 11.21
N ALA A 44 -18.77 -2.56 12.12
CA ALA A 44 -18.87 -1.94 13.43
C ALA A 44 -18.97 -0.41 13.24
N GLN A 45 -19.90 0.20 13.92
CA GLN A 45 -20.16 1.63 13.85
C GLN A 45 -18.86 2.39 14.17
N GLY A 46 -18.20 2.99 13.17
CA GLY A 46 -16.99 3.79 13.32
C GLY A 46 -15.78 3.40 12.44
N ASP A 47 -15.76 2.20 11.85
CA ASP A 47 -14.64 1.78 10.98
C ASP A 47 -15.01 1.99 9.50
N ASP A 48 -14.08 2.57 8.74
CA ASP A 48 -14.24 2.80 7.31
C ASP A 48 -13.72 1.61 6.49
N PHE A 49 -14.22 1.48 5.26
CA PHE A 49 -13.75 0.50 4.30
C PHE A 49 -13.24 1.18 3.04
N GLY A 50 -12.01 0.81 2.64
CA GLY A 50 -11.39 1.33 1.43
C GLY A 50 -10.74 0.26 0.58
N VAL A 51 -10.44 0.63 -0.67
CA VAL A 51 -9.63 -0.17 -1.60
C VAL A 51 -8.40 0.62 -2.00
N TRP A 52 -7.23 -0.01 -1.87
CA TRP A 52 -5.96 0.56 -2.29
C TRP A 52 -5.41 -0.23 -3.46
N THR A 53 -5.07 0.46 -4.53
CA THR A 53 -4.45 -0.16 -5.70
C THR A 53 -3.12 0.52 -5.99
N SER A 54 -2.12 -0.26 -6.41
CA SER A 54 -0.83 0.27 -6.81
C SER A 54 -0.23 -0.47 -8.00
N ALA A 55 0.59 0.26 -8.75
CA ALA A 55 1.41 -0.30 -9.82
C ALA A 55 2.83 0.21 -9.68
N GLU A 56 3.79 -0.69 -9.59
CA GLU A 56 5.20 -0.39 -9.39
C GLU A 56 6.04 -0.96 -10.52
N VAL A 57 6.97 -0.14 -11.00
CA VAL A 57 7.98 -0.52 -11.97
C VAL A 57 9.35 -0.41 -11.30
N LYS A 58 10.11 -1.50 -11.28
CA LYS A 58 11.47 -1.57 -10.74
C LYS A 58 12.48 -1.85 -11.83
N LYS A 59 13.57 -1.08 -11.82
CA LYS A 59 14.71 -1.29 -12.70
C LYS A 59 15.98 -1.48 -11.88
N LYS A 60 16.67 -2.58 -12.15
CA LYS A 60 18.01 -2.79 -11.63
C LYS A 60 19.00 -1.93 -12.44
N ILE A 61 19.66 -0.97 -11.79
CA ILE A 61 20.63 -0.07 -12.44
C ILE A 61 22.01 -0.73 -12.46
N PHE A 62 22.49 -1.17 -11.28
CA PHE A 62 23.70 -1.96 -11.14
C PHE A 62 23.57 -2.95 -9.96
N SER A 63 24.61 -3.72 -9.68
CA SER A 63 24.54 -4.75 -8.63
C SER A 63 24.20 -4.13 -7.27
N GLY A 64 23.06 -4.55 -6.71
CA GLY A 64 22.57 -4.07 -5.42
C GLY A 64 21.84 -2.72 -5.45
N PHE A 65 21.82 -2.00 -6.57
CA PHE A 65 21.12 -0.72 -6.71
C PHE A 65 19.94 -0.82 -7.66
N ASP A 66 18.74 -0.53 -7.14
CA ASP A 66 17.50 -0.54 -7.89
C ASP A 66 16.84 0.84 -7.81
N ALA A 67 16.20 1.27 -8.91
CA ALA A 67 15.30 2.40 -8.97
C ALA A 67 13.86 1.92 -9.16
N SER A 68 12.88 2.63 -8.60
CA SER A 68 11.46 2.33 -8.75
C SER A 68 10.62 3.56 -8.98
N LEU A 69 9.53 3.36 -9.73
CA LEU A 69 8.42 4.29 -9.86
C LEU A 69 7.15 3.55 -9.46
N GLU A 70 6.28 4.20 -8.69
CA GLU A 70 5.03 3.63 -8.24
C GLU A 70 3.90 4.66 -8.35
N GLY A 71 2.76 4.22 -8.88
CA GLY A 71 1.49 4.94 -8.81
C GLY A 71 0.56 4.24 -7.82
N GLU A 72 -0.14 4.99 -6.99
CA GLU A 72 -1.10 4.46 -6.03
C GLU A 72 -2.40 5.23 -6.09
N PHE A 73 -3.52 4.52 -5.98
CA PHE A 73 -4.86 5.06 -5.90
C PHE A 73 -5.58 4.46 -4.69
N ARG A 74 -6.28 5.29 -3.92
CA ARG A 74 -7.01 4.88 -2.73
C ARG A 74 -8.42 5.43 -2.72
N THR A 75 -9.33 4.59 -2.23
CA THR A 75 -10.71 4.97 -1.92
C THR A 75 -11.00 4.80 -0.44
N ARG A 76 -12.10 5.39 0.03
CA ARG A 76 -12.68 5.28 1.38
C ARG A 76 -14.20 5.32 1.31
N ASP A 77 -14.88 5.37 2.46
CA ASP A 77 -16.36 5.48 2.57
C ASP A 77 -17.08 4.37 1.79
N GLY A 78 -16.65 3.10 1.93
CA GLY A 78 -17.24 1.99 1.21
C GLY A 78 -17.06 2.08 -0.31
N LEU A 79 -15.96 2.66 -0.81
CA LEU A 79 -15.62 2.93 -2.22
C LEU A 79 -16.34 4.14 -2.84
N GLN A 80 -17.12 4.90 -2.09
CA GLN A 80 -17.87 6.03 -2.63
C GLN A 80 -17.00 7.26 -2.86
N THR A 81 -15.92 7.40 -2.07
CA THR A 81 -15.06 8.57 -2.10
C THR A 81 -13.63 8.18 -2.51
N VAL A 82 -13.07 8.93 -3.46
CA VAL A 82 -11.63 8.88 -3.74
C VAL A 82 -10.90 9.55 -2.57
N GLU A 83 -10.02 8.83 -1.89
CA GLU A 83 -9.21 9.40 -0.81
C GLU A 83 -8.04 10.19 -1.37
N ARG A 84 -7.27 9.53 -2.24
CA ARG A 84 -6.07 10.14 -2.86
C ARG A 84 -5.56 9.34 -4.05
N TRP A 85 -4.75 10.00 -4.84
CA TRP A 85 -3.79 9.35 -5.73
C TRP A 85 -2.38 9.86 -5.44
N SER A 86 -1.38 9.04 -5.69
CA SER A 86 0.00 9.43 -5.47
C SER A 86 0.95 8.81 -6.48
N GLY A 87 2.02 9.54 -6.79
CA GLY A 87 3.14 9.07 -7.58
C GLY A 87 4.41 9.08 -6.75
N SER A 88 5.16 7.98 -6.76
CA SER A 88 6.40 7.84 -6.00
C SER A 88 7.57 7.51 -6.91
N ALA A 89 8.73 8.08 -6.60
CA ALA A 89 10.01 7.68 -7.16
C ALA A 89 10.94 7.29 -6.01
N GLY A 90 11.68 6.20 -6.19
CA GLY A 90 12.54 5.68 -5.13
C GLY A 90 13.79 5.01 -5.67
N VAL A 91 14.78 4.96 -4.80
CA VAL A 91 16.03 4.22 -5.02
C VAL A 91 16.29 3.32 -3.82
N SER A 92 16.90 2.19 -4.06
CA SER A 92 17.31 1.29 -2.98
C SER A 92 18.67 0.66 -3.25
N TYR A 93 19.44 0.51 -2.19
CA TYR A 93 20.76 -0.09 -2.23
C TYR A 93 20.90 -1.23 -1.24
N LYS A 94 21.28 -2.39 -1.72
CA LYS A 94 21.55 -3.57 -0.90
C LYS A 94 22.97 -3.48 -0.34
N MET A 95 23.10 -2.92 0.86
CA MET A 95 24.40 -2.72 1.54
C MET A 95 25.07 -4.04 1.89
N PHE A 96 24.27 -4.98 2.46
CA PHE A 96 24.70 -6.31 2.84
C PHE A 96 23.66 -7.34 2.40
N ARG A 97 23.96 -8.63 2.51
CA ARG A 97 23.01 -9.70 2.18
C ARG A 97 21.71 -9.60 2.99
N TRP A 98 21.81 -9.08 4.21
CA TRP A 98 20.73 -8.95 5.17
C TRP A 98 20.23 -7.52 5.37
N LEU A 99 20.90 -6.48 4.80
CA LEU A 99 20.55 -5.07 5.02
C LEU A 99 20.40 -4.31 3.70
N LYS A 100 19.27 -3.62 3.56
CA LYS A 100 18.94 -2.73 2.44
C LYS A 100 18.57 -1.34 2.95
N ALA A 101 19.19 -0.30 2.38
CA ALA A 101 18.79 1.09 2.53
C ALA A 101 17.91 1.51 1.36
N SER A 102 16.97 2.43 1.59
CA SER A 102 16.18 3.03 0.51
C SER A 102 15.79 4.47 0.84
N ALA A 103 15.69 5.27 -0.21
CA ALA A 103 15.21 6.65 -0.17
C ALA A 103 14.11 6.81 -1.23
N GLY A 104 13.14 7.64 -0.95
CA GLY A 104 12.05 7.89 -1.89
C GLY A 104 11.38 9.23 -1.67
N TYR A 105 10.79 9.71 -2.74
CA TYR A 105 9.92 10.87 -2.77
C TYR A 105 8.55 10.45 -3.29
N THR A 106 7.48 10.99 -2.69
CA THR A 106 6.09 10.75 -3.08
C THR A 106 5.37 12.08 -3.19
N PHE A 107 4.78 12.33 -4.34
CA PHE A 107 3.77 13.35 -4.52
C PHE A 107 2.41 12.74 -4.22
N ILE A 108 1.61 13.39 -3.37
CA ILE A 108 0.28 12.94 -2.97
C ILE A 108 -0.71 14.04 -3.30
N HIS A 109 -1.77 13.71 -4.00
CA HIS A 109 -2.92 14.58 -4.22
C HIS A 109 -4.09 14.02 -3.41
N TYR A 110 -4.41 14.69 -2.32
CA TYR A 110 -5.35 14.24 -1.30
C TYR A 110 -6.68 14.98 -1.43
N TYR A 111 -7.78 14.25 -1.38
CA TYR A 111 -9.13 14.78 -1.47
C TYR A 111 -9.69 15.07 -0.07
N HIS A 112 -10.16 16.30 0.11
CA HIS A 112 -10.92 16.73 1.28
C HIS A 112 -12.39 16.85 0.89
N PRO A 113 -13.31 16.10 1.56
CA PRO A 113 -14.74 16.25 1.31
C PRO A 113 -15.23 17.60 1.80
N MET A 114 -16.43 17.97 1.41
CA MET A 114 -17.12 19.15 1.91
C MET A 114 -17.19 19.09 3.45
N GLU A 115 -16.86 20.19 4.10
CA GLU A 115 -16.88 20.34 5.56
C GLU A 115 -17.80 21.48 5.96
N VAL A 116 -18.63 21.23 6.99
CA VAL A 116 -19.41 22.30 7.64
C VAL A 116 -18.65 22.74 8.89
N THR A 117 -18.30 24.02 8.94
CA THR A 117 -17.58 24.60 10.08
C THR A 117 -18.50 24.73 11.30
N LYS A 118 -17.92 24.87 12.49
CA LYS A 118 -18.67 25.07 13.75
C LYS A 118 -19.58 26.30 13.75
N LYS A 119 -19.37 27.25 12.83
CA LYS A 119 -20.18 28.45 12.65
C LYS A 119 -21.28 28.33 11.57
N GLY A 120 -21.53 27.10 11.09
CA GLY A 120 -22.52 26.85 10.04
C GLY A 120 -22.06 27.14 8.62
N ASN A 121 -20.87 27.71 8.41
CA ASN A 121 -20.35 27.94 7.06
C ASN A 121 -19.89 26.61 6.44
N TYR A 122 -19.91 26.50 5.11
CA TYR A 122 -19.38 25.33 4.44
C TYR A 122 -18.17 25.65 3.56
N ILE A 123 -17.24 24.71 3.54
CA ILE A 123 -16.08 24.66 2.68
C ILE A 123 -16.35 23.56 1.66
N PRO A 124 -16.42 23.85 0.34
CA PRO A 124 -16.60 22.83 -0.69
C PRO A 124 -15.47 21.80 -0.67
N GLU A 125 -15.69 20.68 -1.34
CA GLU A 125 -14.63 19.71 -1.57
C GLU A 125 -13.45 20.34 -2.33
N TYR A 126 -12.24 19.95 -1.94
CA TYR A 126 -11.02 20.41 -2.60
C TYR A 126 -9.92 19.37 -2.57
N TRP A 127 -8.98 19.52 -3.49
CA TRP A 127 -7.78 18.72 -3.54
C TRP A 127 -6.59 19.48 -2.99
N GLN A 128 -5.75 18.78 -2.22
CA GLN A 128 -4.56 19.35 -1.61
C GLN A 128 -3.32 18.53 -1.94
N PRO A 129 -2.26 19.16 -2.51
CA PRO A 129 -0.99 18.50 -2.73
C PRO A 129 -0.24 18.30 -1.42
N LYS A 130 0.49 17.18 -1.30
CA LYS A 130 1.42 16.90 -0.21
C LYS A 130 2.69 16.31 -0.78
N HIS A 131 3.82 16.69 -0.23
CA HIS A 131 5.14 16.22 -0.61
C HIS A 131 5.70 15.36 0.52
N ARG A 132 6.15 14.17 0.19
CA ARG A 132 6.64 13.21 1.17
C ARG A 132 8.01 12.70 0.79
N VAL A 133 8.96 12.81 1.72
CA VAL A 133 10.28 12.18 1.61
C VAL A 133 10.35 11.05 2.64
N ASN A 134 10.99 9.95 2.27
CA ASN A 134 11.21 8.85 3.19
C ASN A 134 12.62 8.28 3.04
N LEU A 135 13.18 7.87 4.17
CA LEU A 135 14.42 7.10 4.28
C LEU A 135 14.10 5.82 5.05
N SER A 136 14.57 4.68 4.56
CA SER A 136 14.28 3.40 5.22
C SER A 136 15.51 2.51 5.27
N LEU A 137 15.62 1.78 6.38
CA LEU A 137 16.53 0.65 6.53
C LEU A 137 15.69 -0.62 6.71
N THR A 138 16.02 -1.68 5.98
CA THR A 138 15.32 -2.96 6.05
C THR A 138 16.33 -4.07 6.29
N GLY A 139 16.24 -4.68 7.48
CA GLY A 139 16.94 -5.91 7.82
C GLY A 139 16.12 -7.14 7.42
N LYS A 140 16.78 -8.19 6.93
CA LYS A 140 16.14 -9.43 6.49
C LYS A 140 16.91 -10.65 6.98
N VAL A 141 16.20 -11.64 7.58
CA VAL A 141 16.77 -12.89 8.05
C VAL A 141 15.90 -14.05 7.56
N ASP A 142 16.53 -15.01 6.91
CA ASP A 142 15.86 -16.23 6.44
C ASP A 142 16.10 -17.37 7.43
N TRP A 143 15.01 -17.99 7.89
CA TRP A 143 15.05 -19.17 8.75
C TRP A 143 14.15 -20.27 8.19
N ARG A 144 14.78 -21.31 7.64
CA ARG A 144 14.07 -22.40 6.93
C ARG A 144 13.19 -21.88 5.79
N ARG A 145 11.86 -21.86 5.98
CA ARG A 145 10.88 -21.37 5.02
C ARG A 145 10.34 -19.99 5.36
N PHE A 146 10.70 -19.48 6.50
CA PHE A 146 10.28 -18.16 6.95
C PHE A 146 11.34 -17.12 6.61
N THR A 147 10.89 -15.97 6.17
CA THR A 147 11.71 -14.78 6.05
C THR A 147 11.15 -13.71 6.97
N PHE A 148 11.95 -13.30 7.92
CA PHE A 148 11.63 -12.20 8.85
C PHE A 148 12.28 -10.94 8.32
N SER A 149 11.53 -9.83 8.29
CA SER A 149 12.07 -8.52 7.94
C SER A 149 11.61 -7.45 8.93
N LEU A 150 12.54 -6.61 9.35
CA LEU A 150 12.29 -5.42 10.14
C LEU A 150 12.67 -4.21 9.30
N ARG A 151 11.72 -3.29 9.12
CA ARG A 151 11.91 -2.03 8.39
C ARG A 151 11.69 -0.86 9.32
N GLU A 152 12.71 -0.04 9.47
CA GLU A 152 12.63 1.28 10.07
C GLU A 152 12.55 2.32 8.97
N ARG A 153 11.55 3.21 9.04
CA ARG A 153 11.33 4.27 8.05
C ARG A 153 11.11 5.59 8.75
N TRP A 154 11.99 6.54 8.52
CA TRP A 154 11.73 7.94 8.75
C TRP A 154 10.98 8.53 7.56
N GLN A 155 9.92 9.31 7.83
CA GLN A 155 9.06 9.92 6.84
C GLN A 155 8.80 11.36 7.22
N TYR A 156 9.06 12.28 6.32
CA TYR A 156 8.67 13.68 6.41
C TYR A 156 7.61 13.99 5.36
N THR A 157 6.46 14.51 5.77
CA THR A 157 5.39 14.93 4.87
C THR A 157 5.16 16.41 5.05
N TYR A 158 5.26 17.18 3.98
CA TYR A 158 4.96 18.60 3.92
C TYR A 158 3.67 18.83 3.14
N ARG A 159 2.75 19.57 3.74
CA ARG A 159 1.52 20.07 3.15
C ARG A 159 1.67 21.57 2.96
N PRO A 160 1.66 22.10 1.71
CA PRO A 160 1.69 23.53 1.42
C PRO A 160 0.45 24.25 1.97
N SER A 161 0.58 25.54 2.20
CA SER A 161 -0.58 26.39 2.50
C SER A 161 -1.47 26.53 1.27
N GLN A 162 -2.77 26.65 1.49
CA GLN A 162 -3.78 26.78 0.44
C GLN A 162 -4.94 27.64 0.95
N SER A 163 -5.46 28.55 0.11
CA SER A 163 -6.73 29.21 0.34
C SER A 163 -7.83 28.44 -0.36
N VAL A 164 -8.94 28.21 0.35
CA VAL A 164 -10.11 27.50 -0.17
C VAL A 164 -11.36 28.38 -0.01
N PRO A 165 -12.27 28.39 -0.99
CA PRO A 165 -13.50 29.18 -0.91
C PRO A 165 -14.35 28.73 0.28
N LYS A 166 -15.01 29.70 0.93
CA LYS A 166 -15.92 29.48 2.04
C LYS A 166 -17.24 30.21 1.79
N PHE A 167 -18.33 29.56 2.13
CA PHE A 167 -19.67 30.04 1.90
C PHE A 167 -20.47 30.06 3.21
N ASP A 168 -21.41 30.99 3.30
CA ASP A 168 -22.39 30.98 4.38
C ASP A 168 -23.34 29.78 4.23
N GLY A 169 -23.63 29.11 5.34
CA GLY A 169 -24.54 27.97 5.34
C GLY A 169 -26.01 28.34 5.24
N ASP A 170 -26.39 29.59 5.58
CA ASP A 170 -27.77 30.03 5.62
C ASP A 170 -28.23 30.57 4.27
N ASP A 171 -27.45 31.46 3.66
CA ASP A 171 -27.83 32.14 2.42
C ASP A 171 -26.94 31.81 1.21
N GLY A 172 -25.87 31.01 1.41
CA GLY A 172 -24.92 30.63 0.36
C GLY A 172 -24.00 31.77 -0.10
N SER A 173 -23.98 32.90 0.59
CA SER A 173 -23.14 34.03 0.22
C SER A 173 -21.66 33.70 0.34
N VAL A 174 -20.84 34.26 -0.56
CA VAL A 174 -19.39 34.07 -0.54
C VAL A 174 -18.79 34.80 0.66
N LYS A 175 -18.03 34.09 1.47
CA LYS A 175 -17.23 34.64 2.58
C LYS A 175 -15.77 34.73 2.23
N ASN A 176 -14.96 35.33 3.10
CA ASN A 176 -13.51 35.32 2.97
C ASN A 176 -13.03 33.87 2.95
N ASP A 177 -12.13 33.59 2.01
CA ASP A 177 -11.50 32.27 1.88
C ASP A 177 -10.94 31.77 3.19
N GLU A 178 -11.05 30.47 3.43
CA GLU A 178 -10.38 29.82 4.55
C GLU A 178 -8.92 29.57 4.19
N TYR A 179 -8.02 30.17 4.98
CA TYR A 179 -6.59 29.97 4.82
C TYR A 179 -6.12 28.76 5.62
N ILE A 180 -5.72 27.70 4.91
CA ILE A 180 -5.15 26.49 5.49
C ILE A 180 -3.63 26.67 5.51
N SER A 181 -3.04 26.78 6.70
CA SER A 181 -1.60 26.96 6.86
C SER A 181 -0.83 25.72 6.45
N GLY A 182 0.37 25.92 5.90
CA GLY A 182 1.29 24.83 5.60
C GLY A 182 1.71 24.11 6.89
N LYS A 183 1.87 22.77 6.82
CA LYS A 183 2.27 21.94 7.96
C LYS A 183 3.27 20.86 7.54
N GLY A 184 4.33 20.70 8.33
CA GLY A 184 5.30 19.61 8.23
C GLY A 184 5.05 18.57 9.30
N LYS A 185 5.13 17.27 8.92
CA LYS A 185 4.95 16.15 9.83
C LYS A 185 6.09 15.15 9.67
N ASN A 186 6.74 14.82 10.80
CA ASN A 186 7.77 13.80 10.90
C ASN A 186 7.21 12.56 11.59
N VAL A 187 7.40 11.40 11.00
CA VAL A 187 6.91 10.12 11.52
C VAL A 187 7.99 9.06 11.42
N LEU A 188 8.19 8.31 12.48
CA LEU A 188 8.96 7.06 12.47
C LEU A 188 7.99 5.89 12.34
N ARG A 189 8.28 4.96 11.40
CA ARG A 189 7.45 3.79 11.14
C ARG A 189 8.32 2.53 11.23
N SER A 190 7.96 1.67 12.18
CA SER A 190 8.62 0.39 12.42
C SER A 190 7.70 -0.74 11.95
N ARG A 191 8.14 -1.54 10.97
CA ARG A 191 7.35 -2.66 10.43
C ARG A 191 8.10 -3.97 10.57
N LEU A 192 7.50 -4.89 11.30
CA LEU A 192 7.87 -6.30 11.33
C LEU A 192 7.00 -7.08 10.33
N GLN A 193 7.62 -7.87 9.46
CA GLN A 193 6.92 -8.72 8.49
C GLN A 193 7.50 -10.12 8.51
N VAL A 194 6.62 -11.10 8.41
CA VAL A 194 6.95 -12.53 8.28
C VAL A 194 6.36 -13.05 6.99
N GLU A 195 7.20 -13.61 6.12
CA GLU A 195 6.82 -14.25 4.85
C GLU A 195 7.04 -15.77 4.97
N TYR A 196 6.14 -16.55 4.38
CA TYR A 196 6.29 -18.01 4.32
C TYR A 196 6.48 -18.50 2.89
N ASN A 197 7.61 -19.13 2.61
CA ASN A 197 7.98 -19.68 1.31
C ASN A 197 7.40 -21.08 1.13
N ILE A 198 6.29 -21.19 0.38
CA ILE A 198 5.69 -22.48 0.03
C ILE A 198 6.48 -23.13 -1.10
N ARG A 199 6.96 -24.36 -0.89
CA ARG A 199 7.74 -25.07 -1.92
C ARG A 199 6.96 -25.23 -3.21
N LYS A 200 7.60 -24.94 -4.36
CA LYS A 200 7.01 -25.09 -5.72
C LYS A 200 5.68 -24.36 -5.90
N CYS A 201 5.41 -23.34 -5.10
CA CYS A 201 4.23 -22.51 -5.19
C CYS A 201 4.61 -21.09 -5.62
N ALA A 202 3.79 -20.48 -6.46
CA ALA A 202 3.99 -19.10 -6.89
C ALA A 202 3.49 -18.07 -5.84
N PHE A 203 2.78 -18.53 -4.81
CA PHE A 203 2.25 -17.70 -3.74
C PHE A 203 3.21 -17.67 -2.55
N THR A 204 3.41 -16.48 -2.02
CA THR A 204 4.19 -16.23 -0.81
C THR A 204 3.30 -15.47 0.17
N PRO A 205 2.56 -16.17 1.06
CA PRO A 205 1.77 -15.51 2.08
C PRO A 205 2.66 -14.78 3.08
N TYR A 206 2.16 -13.67 3.60
CA TYR A 206 2.84 -12.88 4.60
C TYR A 206 1.87 -12.22 5.58
N THR A 207 2.38 -11.89 6.75
CA THR A 207 1.72 -11.01 7.70
C THR A 207 2.68 -9.92 8.16
N SER A 208 2.17 -8.75 8.49
CA SER A 208 2.99 -7.68 9.05
C SER A 208 2.25 -6.85 10.09
N CYS A 209 3.01 -6.32 11.02
CA CYS A 209 2.59 -5.34 12.01
C CYS A 209 3.44 -4.08 11.83
N GLU A 210 2.80 -2.93 11.68
CA GLU A 210 3.49 -1.65 11.52
C GLU A 210 3.01 -0.65 12.57
N LEU A 211 3.95 -0.08 13.30
CA LEU A 211 3.76 0.98 14.29
C LEU A 211 4.23 2.31 13.70
N SER A 212 3.50 3.38 13.95
CA SER A 212 3.86 4.75 13.56
C SER A 212 3.89 5.65 14.78
N TYR A 213 4.96 6.42 14.92
CA TYR A 213 5.16 7.39 16.01
C TYR A 213 5.42 8.78 15.44
N SER A 214 4.75 9.79 16.00
CA SER A 214 5.05 11.20 15.72
C SER A 214 6.42 11.55 16.29
N LEU A 215 7.24 12.23 15.50
CA LEU A 215 8.49 12.85 15.96
C LEU A 215 8.33 14.35 16.22
N ASN A 216 7.18 14.94 15.85
CA ASN A 216 6.87 16.32 16.16
C ASN A 216 6.39 16.49 17.60
N GLU A 217 5.69 15.46 18.12
CA GLU A 217 5.29 15.35 19.52
C GLU A 217 6.01 14.12 20.08
N ILE A 218 6.94 14.34 21.01
CA ILE A 218 7.83 13.31 21.53
C ILE A 218 7.02 12.10 22.05
N GLY A 219 7.12 10.97 21.36
CA GLY A 219 6.55 9.69 21.80
C GLY A 219 5.06 9.48 21.51
N ALA A 220 4.37 10.39 20.81
CA ALA A 220 2.98 10.19 20.46
C ALA A 220 2.81 9.03 19.47
N PHE A 221 2.19 7.96 19.94
CA PHE A 221 1.75 6.85 19.11
C PHE A 221 0.64 7.34 18.17
N GLU A 222 0.80 7.12 16.87
CA GLU A 222 -0.16 7.60 15.89
C GLU A 222 -1.02 6.48 15.33
N LYS A 223 -0.39 5.32 14.98
CA LYS A 223 -1.07 4.32 14.18
C LYS A 223 -0.47 2.92 14.37
N LEU A 224 -1.36 1.93 14.43
CA LEU A 224 -1.05 0.52 14.31
C LEU A 224 -1.73 -0.04 13.06
N ARG A 225 -0.97 -0.77 12.24
CA ARG A 225 -1.48 -1.48 11.07
C ARG A 225 -1.14 -2.95 11.16
N TRP A 226 -2.14 -3.77 10.93
CA TRP A 226 -1.99 -5.20 10.71
C TRP A 226 -2.29 -5.50 9.25
N THR A 227 -1.41 -6.28 8.60
CA THR A 227 -1.61 -6.68 7.22
C THR A 227 -1.48 -8.19 7.10
N LEU A 228 -2.40 -8.80 6.39
CA LEU A 228 -2.35 -10.19 5.96
C LEU A 228 -2.45 -10.20 4.44
N GLY A 229 -1.50 -10.81 3.76
CA GLY A 229 -1.47 -10.77 2.30
C GLY A 229 -0.73 -11.94 1.67
N THR A 230 -0.68 -11.92 0.34
CA THR A 230 0.07 -12.88 -0.45
C THR A 230 0.63 -12.24 -1.71
N GLU A 231 1.92 -12.43 -1.95
CA GLU A 231 2.53 -12.12 -3.24
C GLU A 231 2.35 -13.31 -4.19
N TRP A 232 1.78 -13.07 -5.36
CA TRP A 232 1.65 -14.03 -6.44
C TRP A 232 2.65 -13.73 -7.56
N LYS A 233 3.69 -14.55 -7.68
CA LYS A 233 4.73 -14.44 -8.73
C LYS A 233 4.22 -15.04 -10.02
N LEU A 234 3.72 -14.20 -10.94
CA LEU A 234 3.27 -14.62 -12.27
C LEU A 234 4.46 -15.04 -13.14
N SER A 235 5.59 -14.37 -13.01
CA SER A 235 6.84 -14.66 -13.70
C SER A 235 8.05 -14.11 -12.93
N LYS A 236 9.26 -14.23 -13.49
CA LYS A 236 10.46 -13.60 -12.92
C LYS A 236 10.39 -12.06 -12.89
N LYS A 237 9.54 -11.46 -13.75
CA LYS A 237 9.42 -10.02 -13.91
C LYS A 237 8.09 -9.45 -13.37
N HIS A 238 7.05 -10.26 -13.26
CA HIS A 238 5.70 -9.84 -12.92
C HIS A 238 5.25 -10.46 -11.61
N ALA A 239 4.76 -9.68 -10.68
CA ALA A 239 4.12 -10.15 -9.46
C ALA A 239 2.87 -9.32 -9.16
N LEU A 240 1.88 -9.97 -8.55
CA LEU A 240 0.70 -9.35 -7.97
C LEU A 240 0.79 -9.50 -6.46
N ASP A 241 0.33 -8.50 -5.73
CA ASP A 241 0.21 -8.52 -4.29
C ASP A 241 -1.25 -8.28 -3.91
N PHE A 242 -1.82 -9.15 -3.10
CA PHE A 242 -3.18 -9.01 -2.57
C PHE A 242 -3.11 -9.04 -1.07
N TYR A 243 -3.75 -8.07 -0.42
CA TYR A 243 -3.72 -8.00 1.02
C TYR A 243 -5.00 -7.42 1.62
N TYR A 244 -5.24 -7.81 2.84
CA TYR A 244 -6.17 -7.18 3.75
C TYR A 244 -5.35 -6.43 4.81
N LEU A 245 -5.75 -5.22 5.12
CA LEU A 245 -5.10 -4.38 6.12
C LEU A 245 -6.16 -3.84 7.07
N TYR A 246 -5.90 -3.98 8.37
CA TYR A 246 -6.63 -3.30 9.43
C TYR A 246 -5.77 -2.19 10.02
N GLN A 247 -6.35 -1.01 10.16
CA GLN A 247 -5.70 0.19 10.68
C GLN A 247 -6.44 0.65 11.92
N ASN A 248 -5.73 0.70 13.04
CA ASN A 248 -6.22 1.22 14.30
C ASN A 248 -5.60 2.59 14.54
N LYS A 249 -6.40 3.60 14.81
CA LYS A 249 -6.07 5.02 14.90
C LYS A 249 -5.64 5.60 13.56
N ALA A 250 -6.45 6.49 13.07
CA ALA A 250 -6.14 7.22 11.86
C ALA A 250 -5.23 8.40 12.16
N ASP A 251 -4.40 8.71 11.21
CA ASP A 251 -3.78 10.01 11.04
C ASP A 251 -4.84 10.96 10.46
N ASP A 252 -4.73 12.28 10.64
CA ASP A 252 -5.65 13.28 10.06
C ASP A 252 -5.84 13.10 8.54
N ASP A 253 -4.88 12.43 7.89
CA ASP A 253 -4.79 12.24 6.45
C ASP A 253 -5.18 10.84 5.96
N GLU A 254 -5.56 9.90 6.81
CA GLU A 254 -5.87 8.51 6.43
C GLU A 254 -7.10 8.00 7.17
N ALA A 255 -7.99 7.33 6.44
CA ALA A 255 -9.17 6.69 7.03
C ALA A 255 -8.77 5.61 8.02
N ASN A 256 -9.53 5.51 9.11
CA ASN A 256 -9.43 4.40 10.06
C ASN A 256 -10.23 3.21 9.53
N GLY A 257 -9.81 1.97 9.83
CA GLY A 257 -10.62 0.79 9.56
C GLY A 257 -9.99 -0.22 8.60
N HIS A 258 -10.79 -0.75 7.69
CA HIS A 258 -10.51 -1.93 6.89
C HIS A 258 -10.13 -1.56 5.44
N VAL A 259 -9.10 -2.19 4.90
CA VAL A 259 -8.65 -1.98 3.53
C VAL A 259 -8.41 -3.31 2.83
N ILE A 260 -8.90 -3.44 1.60
CA ILE A 260 -8.45 -4.46 0.65
C ILE A 260 -7.47 -3.80 -0.32
N GLY A 261 -6.31 -4.42 -0.49
CA GLY A 261 -5.27 -3.91 -1.37
C GLY A 261 -4.94 -4.86 -2.51
N ALA A 262 -4.64 -4.27 -3.67
CA ALA A 262 -4.11 -4.96 -4.83
C ALA A 262 -2.92 -4.17 -5.41
N GLY A 263 -1.77 -4.83 -5.54
CA GLY A 263 -0.57 -4.25 -6.10
C GLY A 263 -0.08 -5.04 -7.31
N TYR A 264 0.47 -4.36 -8.30
CA TYR A 264 1.17 -4.98 -9.41
C TYR A 264 2.62 -4.49 -9.44
N SER A 265 3.57 -5.39 -9.59
CA SER A 265 4.97 -5.02 -9.74
C SER A 265 5.59 -5.63 -10.99
N PHE A 266 6.33 -4.78 -11.72
CA PHE A 266 7.10 -5.16 -12.89
C PHE A 266 8.59 -4.88 -12.66
N LYS A 267 9.44 -5.86 -12.97
CA LYS A 267 10.91 -5.77 -12.81
C LYS A 267 11.60 -5.94 -14.17
N PHE A 268 12.42 -4.94 -14.52
CA PHE A 268 13.30 -5.02 -15.70
C PHE A 268 14.58 -5.78 -15.38
#